data_82fd13535c45fae50c997b079c810b36
#
_entry.id   82fd13535c45fae50c997b079c810b36
#
_cell.length_a   1.000
_cell.length_b   1.000
_cell.length_c   1.000
_cell.angle_alpha   90.00
_cell.angle_beta   90.00
_cell.angle_gamma   90.00
#
_symmetry.space_group_name_H-M   'P 1'
#
loop_
_entity.id
_entity.type
_entity.pdbx_description
1 polymer ?
#
loop_
_entity_poly.entity_id
_entity_poly.type
_entity_poly.pdbx_seq_one_letter_code
_entity_poly.pdbx_strand_id
1 'polypeptide(L)'
;MSTLAKSKSMTEGPLAKQILLVSLPLALSNLLQILFNLSDVAVVGRFAGSTALGAVGSTATFVTLFTGFLIGLSNGINVLVARFYGARHPKDVSKTVHSALLVSLAAGVLLLFIGLVGSPALLRLLNTKEDLLPGAILYLRVYFLGMPALALYNFGNAVFSAIGDTKKPLTYLSIAGALNIVLNLFFVIVCKLDVAGVALASTIAQCVSAGLILHALTKVRDCYALDFHKIKLDIPTTKRILLLGIPAGFQNAVFAIANLFIQAGVNSFDSLMVKGNSAAANADALIYDAMAAFYMACASFMSQNYGAGKLDRVKKSYFIALAYSFGLGAVLGGGLLVFGRQFLAPFTTESVVIDAGMKRILVMGWAYCISAFMDCTIAASRGLGRTIGPTVIVILGSCVFRVAWVYTIFAHFHTIPSLYLLYPCSWALTAAAEIAYFVFAYRQSVQRLQQHDALARL
;
A
#
# COMPACT_ATOMS: atom_id res chain seq x y z
N MET A 1 -31.84 -18.29 18.25
CA MET A 1 -31.26 -18.45 16.91
C MET A 1 -31.19 -17.07 16.26
N SER A 2 -30.08 -16.34 16.39
CA SER A 2 -29.93 -15.00 15.83
C SER A 2 -29.63 -15.12 14.35
N THR A 3 -30.43 -14.46 13.54
CA THR A 3 -30.16 -14.21 12.11
C THR A 3 -28.85 -13.44 11.98
N LEU A 4 -27.74 -14.16 11.87
CA LEU A 4 -26.47 -13.62 11.42
C LEU A 4 -26.73 -13.00 10.05
N ALA A 5 -26.67 -11.67 9.96
CA ALA A 5 -26.63 -10.99 8.69
C ALA A 5 -25.55 -11.69 7.86
N LYS A 6 -25.93 -12.30 6.74
CA LYS A 6 -25.04 -13.02 5.83
C LYS A 6 -23.95 -12.07 5.32
N SER A 7 -22.90 -11.86 6.11
CA SER A 7 -21.65 -11.37 5.54
C SER A 7 -21.25 -12.41 4.48
N LYS A 8 -20.96 -11.97 3.26
CA LYS A 8 -20.63 -12.88 2.16
C LYS A 8 -19.30 -13.56 2.51
N SER A 9 -19.37 -14.74 3.14
CA SER A 9 -18.22 -15.53 3.52
C SER A 9 -17.32 -15.75 2.29
N MET A 10 -16.06 -15.36 2.36
CA MET A 10 -15.07 -15.62 1.29
C MET A 10 -14.78 -17.12 1.14
N THR A 11 -15.29 -17.95 2.05
CA THR A 11 -15.07 -19.40 2.06
C THR A 11 -16.10 -20.19 1.25
N GLU A 12 -17.14 -19.52 0.72
CA GLU A 12 -18.25 -20.16 -0.01
C GLU A 12 -18.57 -19.39 -1.30
N GLY A 13 -19.26 -20.02 -2.25
CA GLY A 13 -19.70 -19.41 -3.51
C GLY A 13 -18.61 -19.28 -4.60
N PRO A 14 -18.90 -18.59 -5.71
CA PRO A 14 -18.05 -18.49 -6.89
C PRO A 14 -16.84 -17.57 -6.61
N LEU A 15 -15.66 -18.18 -6.48
CA LEU A 15 -14.45 -17.53 -6.00
C LEU A 15 -13.98 -16.38 -6.90
N ALA A 16 -13.97 -16.58 -8.23
CA ALA A 16 -13.53 -15.57 -9.17
C ALA A 16 -14.37 -14.28 -9.08
N LYS A 17 -15.70 -14.43 -9.07
CA LYS A 17 -16.62 -13.29 -8.91
C LYS A 17 -16.44 -12.57 -7.57
N GLN A 18 -16.21 -13.33 -6.49
CA GLN A 18 -16.01 -12.75 -5.17
C GLN A 18 -14.70 -11.97 -5.08
N ILE A 19 -13.58 -12.52 -5.59
CA ILE A 19 -12.30 -11.81 -5.63
C ILE A 19 -12.45 -10.50 -6.41
N LEU A 20 -13.08 -10.53 -7.59
CA LEU A 20 -13.32 -9.32 -8.39
C LEU A 20 -14.16 -8.27 -7.62
N LEU A 21 -15.26 -8.69 -6.99
CA LEU A 21 -16.15 -7.79 -6.25
C LEU A 21 -15.50 -7.18 -5.00
N VAL A 22 -14.54 -7.86 -4.37
CA VAL A 22 -13.77 -7.35 -3.23
C VAL A 22 -12.63 -6.46 -3.72
N SER A 23 -11.97 -6.82 -4.83
CA SER A 23 -10.85 -6.04 -5.37
C SER A 23 -11.28 -4.72 -5.98
N LEU A 24 -12.46 -4.63 -6.61
CA LEU A 24 -12.90 -3.40 -7.27
C LEU A 24 -13.00 -2.19 -6.33
N PRO A 25 -13.63 -2.27 -5.13
CA PRO A 25 -13.61 -1.15 -4.21
C PRO A 25 -12.21 -0.83 -3.66
N LEU A 26 -11.32 -1.83 -3.52
CA LEU A 26 -9.93 -1.60 -3.13
C LEU A 26 -9.17 -0.82 -4.22
N ALA A 27 -9.33 -1.19 -5.49
CA ALA A 27 -8.74 -0.47 -6.61
C ALA A 27 -9.23 0.98 -6.66
N LEU A 28 -10.54 1.20 -6.49
CA LEU A 28 -11.11 2.54 -6.42
C LEU A 28 -10.58 3.34 -5.23
N SER A 29 -10.38 2.72 -4.07
CA SER A 29 -9.78 3.37 -2.89
C SER A 29 -8.34 3.82 -3.18
N ASN A 30 -7.54 2.96 -3.81
CA ASN A 30 -6.16 3.29 -4.16
C ASN A 30 -6.10 4.44 -5.18
N LEU A 31 -6.93 4.38 -6.24
CA LEU A 31 -7.02 5.46 -7.24
C LEU A 31 -7.49 6.78 -6.63
N LEU A 32 -8.46 6.76 -5.71
CA LEU A 32 -8.90 7.96 -5.00
C LEU A 32 -7.78 8.57 -4.16
N GLN A 33 -6.95 7.76 -3.50
CA GLN A 33 -5.80 8.27 -2.75
C GLN A 33 -4.81 9.00 -3.66
N ILE A 34 -4.54 8.48 -4.86
CA ILE A 34 -3.70 9.18 -5.85
C ILE A 34 -4.33 10.52 -6.25
N LEU A 35 -5.64 10.52 -6.56
CA LEU A 35 -6.34 11.75 -6.95
C LEU A 35 -6.33 12.80 -5.84
N PHE A 36 -6.47 12.40 -4.58
CA PHE A 36 -6.39 13.33 -3.45
C PHE A 36 -4.99 13.91 -3.29
N ASN A 37 -3.94 13.10 -3.39
CA ASN A 37 -2.56 13.57 -3.36
C ASN A 37 -2.26 14.53 -4.52
N LEU A 38 -2.74 14.23 -5.73
CA LEU A 38 -2.61 15.13 -6.88
C LEU A 38 -3.37 16.44 -6.67
N SER A 39 -4.55 16.40 -6.05
CA SER A 39 -5.31 17.60 -5.70
C SER A 39 -4.57 18.47 -4.70
N ASP A 40 -3.96 17.87 -3.66
CA ASP A 40 -3.16 18.59 -2.67
C ASP A 40 -2.01 19.35 -3.34
N VAL A 41 -1.24 18.66 -4.20
CA VAL A 41 -0.12 19.24 -4.96
C VAL A 41 -0.61 20.35 -5.90
N ALA A 42 -1.73 20.13 -6.59
CA ALA A 42 -2.30 21.11 -7.52
C ALA A 42 -2.76 22.38 -6.80
N VAL A 43 -3.42 22.27 -5.65
CA VAL A 43 -3.88 23.40 -4.84
C VAL A 43 -2.67 24.21 -4.33
N VAL A 44 -1.66 23.54 -3.79
CA VAL A 44 -0.43 24.22 -3.33
C VAL A 44 0.27 24.93 -4.48
N GLY A 45 0.49 24.24 -5.59
CA GLY A 45 1.22 24.79 -6.74
C GLY A 45 0.53 26.02 -7.36
N ARG A 46 -0.81 26.01 -7.39
CA ARG A 46 -1.58 27.09 -8.02
C ARG A 46 -1.82 28.29 -7.11
N PHE A 47 -2.01 28.07 -5.81
CA PHE A 47 -2.49 29.11 -4.89
C PHE A 47 -1.48 29.50 -3.80
N ALA A 48 -0.54 28.61 -3.43
CA ALA A 48 0.48 28.90 -2.41
C ALA A 48 1.88 29.23 -2.99
N GLY A 49 2.06 29.00 -4.30
CA GLY A 49 3.27 29.35 -5.03
C GLY A 49 4.35 28.26 -5.08
N SER A 50 5.42 28.55 -5.82
CA SER A 50 6.48 27.56 -6.13
C SER A 50 7.30 27.11 -4.91
N THR A 51 7.54 28.01 -3.96
CA THR A 51 8.27 27.68 -2.72
C THR A 51 7.47 26.72 -1.85
N ALA A 52 6.17 26.93 -1.69
CA ALA A 52 5.28 26.02 -0.97
C ALA A 52 5.19 24.66 -1.65
N LEU A 53 5.08 24.65 -2.98
CA LEU A 53 5.10 23.41 -3.78
C LEU A 53 6.40 22.64 -3.59
N GLY A 54 7.55 23.33 -3.62
CA GLY A 54 8.85 22.73 -3.37
C GLY A 54 8.98 22.16 -1.95
N ALA A 55 8.46 22.88 -0.95
CA ALA A 55 8.43 22.42 0.43
C ALA A 55 7.61 21.14 0.61
N VAL A 56 6.39 21.08 0.06
CA VAL A 56 5.53 19.88 0.09
C VAL A 56 6.19 18.73 -0.67
N GLY A 57 6.72 18.99 -1.87
CA GLY A 57 7.39 17.99 -2.69
C GLY A 57 8.59 17.33 -1.99
N SER A 58 9.39 18.10 -1.24
CA SER A 58 10.54 17.58 -0.49
C SER A 58 10.15 16.65 0.67
N THR A 59 8.90 16.67 1.12
CA THR A 59 8.39 15.80 2.19
C THR A 59 7.83 14.48 1.70
N ALA A 60 7.55 14.34 0.40
CA ALA A 60 6.81 13.21 -0.18
C ALA A 60 7.43 11.86 0.15
N THR A 61 8.76 11.75 0.14
CA THR A 61 9.46 10.50 0.49
C THR A 61 9.18 10.06 1.91
N PHE A 62 9.20 10.98 2.89
CA PHE A 62 8.91 10.64 4.29
C PHE A 62 7.45 10.29 4.50
N VAL A 63 6.54 11.04 3.88
CA VAL A 63 5.11 10.72 3.90
C VAL A 63 4.89 9.30 3.37
N THR A 64 5.45 8.96 2.21
CA THR A 64 5.35 7.62 1.62
C THR A 64 5.95 6.53 2.50
N LEU A 65 7.12 6.78 3.08
CA LEU A 65 7.81 5.82 3.95
C LEU A 65 6.98 5.47 5.18
N PHE A 66 6.50 6.46 5.91
CA PHE A 66 5.76 6.25 7.16
C PHE A 66 4.33 5.75 6.91
N THR A 67 3.66 6.25 5.87
CA THR A 67 2.35 5.75 5.45
C THR A 67 2.45 4.29 4.99
N GLY A 68 3.46 3.98 4.17
CA GLY A 68 3.74 2.62 3.73
C GLY A 68 4.02 1.65 4.88
N PHE A 69 4.71 2.12 5.93
CA PHE A 69 4.91 1.32 7.15
C PHE A 69 3.59 0.98 7.84
N LEU A 70 2.68 1.95 8.00
CA LEU A 70 1.35 1.72 8.61
C LEU A 70 0.49 0.77 7.77
N ILE A 71 0.52 0.91 6.45
CA ILE A 71 -0.17 0.01 5.52
C ILE A 71 0.38 -1.42 5.67
N GLY A 72 1.70 -1.58 5.72
CA GLY A 72 2.33 -2.88 5.92
C GLY A 72 1.97 -3.52 7.26
N LEU A 73 1.96 -2.73 8.35
CA LEU A 73 1.53 -3.18 9.68
C LEU A 73 0.08 -3.68 9.64
N SER A 74 -0.80 -2.96 8.94
CA SER A 74 -2.22 -3.31 8.79
C SER A 74 -2.44 -4.60 7.99
N ASN A 75 -1.55 -4.96 7.08
CA ASN A 75 -1.62 -6.25 6.38
C ASN A 75 -1.49 -7.43 7.36
N GLY A 76 -0.68 -7.31 8.42
CA GLY A 76 -0.60 -8.31 9.47
C GLY A 76 -1.92 -8.49 10.22
N ILE A 77 -2.62 -7.39 10.48
CA ILE A 77 -3.96 -7.39 11.11
C ILE A 77 -4.96 -8.08 10.19
N ASN A 78 -4.99 -7.71 8.91
CA ASN A 78 -5.87 -8.30 7.91
C ASN A 78 -5.73 -9.83 7.85
N VAL A 79 -4.51 -10.32 7.72
CA VAL A 79 -4.21 -11.77 7.63
C VAL A 79 -4.71 -12.50 8.88
N LEU A 80 -4.47 -11.95 10.09
CA LEU A 80 -4.81 -12.61 11.33
C LEU A 80 -6.33 -12.62 11.57
N VAL A 81 -7.01 -11.48 11.35
CA VAL A 81 -8.47 -11.39 11.44
C VAL A 81 -9.13 -12.32 10.41
N ALA A 82 -8.68 -12.30 9.15
CA ALA A 82 -9.20 -13.16 8.10
C ALA A 82 -9.08 -14.65 8.45
N ARG A 83 -7.92 -15.05 9.00
CA ARG A 83 -7.67 -16.43 9.42
C ARG A 83 -8.63 -16.89 10.49
N PHE A 84 -8.77 -16.14 11.59
CA PHE A 84 -9.66 -16.53 12.69
C PHE A 84 -11.12 -16.43 12.31
N TYR A 85 -11.48 -15.47 11.45
CA TYR A 85 -12.82 -15.36 10.91
C TYR A 85 -13.19 -16.58 10.04
N GLY A 86 -12.27 -16.99 9.16
CA GLY A 86 -12.42 -18.21 8.36
C GLY A 86 -12.50 -19.49 9.18
N ALA A 87 -11.71 -19.58 10.26
CA ALA A 87 -11.73 -20.69 11.20
C ALA A 87 -12.99 -20.72 12.09
N ARG A 88 -13.87 -19.70 12.02
CA ARG A 88 -15.05 -19.54 12.87
C ARG A 88 -14.70 -19.50 14.37
N HIS A 89 -13.60 -18.83 14.72
CA HIS A 89 -13.16 -18.60 16.09
C HIS A 89 -13.51 -17.18 16.58
N PRO A 90 -14.76 -16.90 16.99
CA PRO A 90 -15.23 -15.55 17.28
C PRO A 90 -14.47 -14.87 18.43
N LYS A 91 -14.03 -15.63 19.43
CA LYS A 91 -13.23 -15.10 20.55
C LYS A 91 -11.88 -14.59 20.09
N ASP A 92 -11.21 -15.31 19.19
CA ASP A 92 -9.88 -14.93 18.67
C ASP A 92 -9.98 -13.77 17.69
N VAL A 93 -11.07 -13.68 16.89
CA VAL A 93 -11.36 -12.49 16.08
C VAL A 93 -11.50 -11.26 16.96
N SER A 94 -12.35 -11.33 18.01
CA SER A 94 -12.53 -10.22 18.94
C SER A 94 -11.25 -9.80 19.63
N LYS A 95 -10.46 -10.75 20.16
CA LYS A 95 -9.13 -10.47 20.75
C LYS A 95 -8.20 -9.78 19.76
N THR A 96 -8.21 -10.25 18.51
CA THR A 96 -7.36 -9.68 17.44
C THR A 96 -7.76 -8.25 17.13
N VAL A 97 -9.06 -7.96 16.98
CA VAL A 97 -9.55 -6.61 16.70
C VAL A 97 -9.18 -5.63 17.81
N HIS A 98 -9.40 -6.01 19.09
CA HIS A 98 -9.11 -5.13 20.23
C HIS A 98 -7.59 -4.92 20.44
N SER A 99 -6.77 -5.98 20.31
CA SER A 99 -5.32 -5.84 20.36
C SER A 99 -4.75 -5.04 19.19
N ALA A 100 -5.31 -5.22 17.98
CA ALA A 100 -4.91 -4.50 16.78
C ALA A 100 -5.19 -3.00 16.86
N LEU A 101 -6.32 -2.61 17.48
CA LEU A 101 -6.61 -1.20 17.74
C LEU A 101 -5.49 -0.55 18.56
N LEU A 102 -5.09 -1.20 19.66
CA LEU A 102 -4.03 -0.67 20.54
C LEU A 102 -2.68 -0.63 19.85
N VAL A 103 -2.33 -1.68 19.10
CA VAL A 103 -1.07 -1.73 18.32
C VAL A 103 -1.04 -0.62 17.28
N SER A 104 -2.13 -0.42 16.55
CA SER A 104 -2.21 0.63 15.53
C SER A 104 -2.14 2.03 16.13
N LEU A 105 -2.85 2.26 17.23
CA LEU A 105 -2.78 3.54 17.95
C LEU A 105 -1.37 3.81 18.47
N ALA A 106 -0.73 2.81 19.09
CA ALA A 106 0.65 2.93 19.58
C ALA A 106 1.65 3.22 18.46
N ALA A 107 1.52 2.53 17.32
CA ALA A 107 2.33 2.79 16.14
C ALA A 107 2.10 4.21 15.59
N GLY A 108 0.86 4.66 15.48
CA GLY A 108 0.52 6.00 15.04
C GLY A 108 1.06 7.08 15.97
N VAL A 109 0.96 6.89 17.27
CA VAL A 109 1.51 7.81 18.29
C VAL A 109 3.04 7.81 18.26
N LEU A 110 3.69 6.66 18.09
CA LEU A 110 5.14 6.59 17.92
C LEU A 110 5.59 7.39 16.69
N LEU A 111 4.91 7.22 15.56
CA LEU A 111 5.22 7.98 14.34
C LEU A 111 4.95 9.47 14.50
N LEU A 112 3.90 9.86 15.22
CA LEU A 112 3.63 11.26 15.58
C LEU A 112 4.85 11.87 16.26
N PHE A 113 5.39 11.22 17.32
CA PHE A 113 6.56 11.73 18.03
C PHE A 113 7.81 11.75 17.17
N ILE A 114 8.06 10.71 16.36
CA ILE A 114 9.16 10.67 15.39
C ILE A 114 9.05 11.84 14.42
N GLY A 115 7.86 12.13 13.90
CA GLY A 115 7.63 13.24 12.98
C GLY A 115 7.78 14.62 13.63
N LEU A 116 7.21 14.82 14.81
CA LEU A 116 7.30 16.12 15.50
C LEU A 116 8.74 16.51 15.84
N VAL A 117 9.51 15.55 16.37
CA VAL A 117 10.89 15.79 16.83
C VAL A 117 11.88 15.61 15.67
N GLY A 118 11.70 14.57 14.85
CA GLY A 118 12.66 14.16 13.83
C GLY A 118 12.59 14.93 12.51
N SER A 119 11.49 15.67 12.21
CA SER A 119 11.33 16.34 10.91
C SER A 119 12.54 17.19 10.48
N PRO A 120 13.16 18.03 11.35
CA PRO A 120 14.31 18.82 10.93
C PRO A 120 15.52 17.96 10.54
N ALA A 121 15.80 16.91 11.31
CA ALA A 121 16.92 16.01 11.06
C ALA A 121 16.69 15.18 9.78
N LEU A 122 15.49 14.66 9.59
CA LEU A 122 15.10 13.88 8.43
C LEU A 122 15.23 14.70 7.13
N LEU A 123 14.72 15.93 7.11
CA LEU A 123 14.78 16.79 5.93
C LEU A 123 16.21 17.22 5.59
N ARG A 124 17.04 17.50 6.60
CA ARG A 124 18.47 17.79 6.39
C ARG A 124 19.23 16.57 5.85
N LEU A 125 18.88 15.36 6.29
CA LEU A 125 19.46 14.11 5.78
C LEU A 125 19.22 13.94 4.26
N LEU A 126 18.07 14.41 3.75
CA LEU A 126 17.76 14.43 2.31
C LEU A 126 18.33 15.67 1.58
N ASN A 127 19.16 16.48 2.21
CA ASN A 127 19.71 17.72 1.65
C ASN A 127 18.62 18.66 1.11
N THR A 128 17.50 18.78 1.85
CA THR A 128 16.45 19.75 1.51
C THR A 128 17.04 21.17 1.52
N LYS A 129 16.76 21.95 0.47
CA LYS A 129 17.29 23.32 0.33
C LYS A 129 16.83 24.20 1.49
N GLU A 130 17.71 25.10 1.94
CA GLU A 130 17.48 25.96 3.11
C GLU A 130 16.26 26.86 2.96
N ASP A 131 15.95 27.32 1.76
CA ASP A 131 14.77 28.15 1.45
C ASP A 131 13.44 27.38 1.57
N LEU A 132 13.46 26.06 1.38
CA LEU A 132 12.29 25.19 1.49
C LEU A 132 12.14 24.56 2.89
N LEU A 133 13.24 24.50 3.65
CA LEU A 133 13.32 23.77 4.90
C LEU A 133 12.26 24.18 5.95
N PRO A 134 12.01 25.49 6.22
CA PRO A 134 11.01 25.90 7.20
C PRO A 134 9.60 25.43 6.83
N GLY A 135 9.20 25.58 5.57
CA GLY A 135 7.90 25.13 5.07
C GLY A 135 7.76 23.60 5.11
N ALA A 136 8.80 22.88 4.72
CA ALA A 136 8.80 21.43 4.76
C ALA A 136 8.72 20.87 6.20
N ILE A 137 9.42 21.47 7.16
CA ILE A 137 9.32 21.11 8.59
C ILE A 137 7.89 21.35 9.11
N LEU A 138 7.32 22.51 8.80
CA LEU A 138 5.96 22.85 9.21
C LEU A 138 4.95 21.87 8.64
N TYR A 139 5.03 21.57 7.33
CA TYR A 139 4.17 20.60 6.67
C TYR A 139 4.26 19.23 7.35
N LEU A 140 5.47 18.69 7.52
CA LEU A 140 5.66 17.38 8.13
C LEU A 140 5.10 17.33 9.55
N ARG A 141 5.41 18.32 10.38
CA ARG A 141 4.91 18.36 11.76
C ARG A 141 3.39 18.35 11.82
N VAL A 142 2.72 19.19 11.02
CA VAL A 142 1.26 19.21 10.96
C VAL A 142 0.70 17.91 10.39
N TYR A 143 1.29 17.37 9.34
CA TYR A 143 0.87 16.10 8.74
C TYR A 143 1.00 14.92 9.73
N PHE A 144 2.08 14.89 10.52
CA PHE A 144 2.31 13.83 11.51
C PHE A 144 1.32 13.88 12.69
N LEU A 145 0.66 15.00 12.97
CA LEU A 145 -0.46 15.04 13.91
C LEU A 145 -1.60 14.10 13.50
N GLY A 146 -1.75 13.84 12.20
CA GLY A 146 -2.72 12.90 11.65
C GLY A 146 -2.30 11.42 11.71
N MET A 147 -1.04 11.08 12.04
CA MET A 147 -0.57 9.70 12.01
C MET A 147 -1.35 8.72 12.89
N PRO A 148 -1.76 9.08 14.12
CA PRO A 148 -2.62 8.21 14.91
C PRO A 148 -3.96 7.94 14.23
N ALA A 149 -4.57 8.94 13.62
CA ALA A 149 -5.82 8.80 12.89
C ALA A 149 -5.64 7.93 11.63
N LEU A 150 -4.56 8.14 10.87
CA LEU A 150 -4.23 7.32 9.71
C LEU A 150 -4.00 5.85 10.10
N ALA A 151 -3.32 5.59 11.21
CA ALA A 151 -3.12 4.24 11.73
C ALA A 151 -4.46 3.57 12.10
N LEU A 152 -5.37 4.29 12.73
CA LEU A 152 -6.71 3.80 13.08
C LEU A 152 -7.59 3.58 11.84
N TYR A 153 -7.50 4.44 10.82
CA TYR A 153 -8.17 4.19 9.55
C TYR A 153 -7.64 2.90 8.88
N ASN A 154 -6.32 2.74 8.80
CA ASN A 154 -5.70 1.53 8.21
C ASN A 154 -6.07 0.27 9.01
N PHE A 155 -6.14 0.34 10.34
CA PHE A 155 -6.64 -0.74 11.19
C PHE A 155 -8.07 -1.13 10.80
N GLY A 156 -9.00 -0.19 10.75
CA GLY A 156 -10.40 -0.45 10.40
C GLY A 156 -10.56 -0.97 8.97
N ASN A 157 -9.80 -0.40 8.02
CA ASN A 157 -9.74 -0.91 6.64
C ASN A 157 -9.25 -2.36 6.58
N ALA A 158 -8.21 -2.72 7.35
CA ALA A 158 -7.70 -4.08 7.43
C ALA A 158 -8.75 -5.06 7.98
N VAL A 159 -9.50 -4.67 9.02
CA VAL A 159 -10.58 -5.49 9.60
C VAL A 159 -11.72 -5.70 8.59
N PHE A 160 -12.22 -4.63 7.97
CA PHE A 160 -13.30 -4.76 6.97
C PHE A 160 -12.85 -5.54 5.73
N SER A 161 -11.64 -5.33 5.25
CA SER A 161 -11.09 -6.08 4.12
C SER A 161 -10.91 -7.57 4.45
N ALA A 162 -10.53 -7.90 5.68
CA ALA A 162 -10.38 -9.28 6.16
C ALA A 162 -11.68 -10.08 6.10
N ILE A 163 -12.82 -9.43 6.24
CA ILE A 163 -14.16 -10.05 6.17
C ILE A 163 -14.83 -9.89 4.80
N GLY A 164 -14.21 -9.16 3.86
CA GLY A 164 -14.71 -8.94 2.50
C GLY A 164 -15.62 -7.73 2.31
N ASP A 165 -15.77 -6.87 3.30
CA ASP A 165 -16.57 -5.63 3.20
C ASP A 165 -15.68 -4.42 2.84
N THR A 166 -15.17 -4.41 1.60
CA THR A 166 -14.29 -3.33 1.12
C THR A 166 -15.03 -2.07 0.69
N LYS A 167 -16.37 -2.10 0.62
CA LYS A 167 -17.19 -0.94 0.24
C LYS A 167 -17.24 0.12 1.34
N LYS A 168 -17.33 -0.28 2.61
CA LYS A 168 -17.37 0.66 3.73
C LYS A 168 -16.11 1.52 3.83
N PRO A 169 -14.89 0.94 3.85
CA PRO A 169 -13.67 1.75 3.81
C PRO A 169 -13.60 2.70 2.62
N LEU A 170 -13.99 2.25 1.42
CA LEU A 170 -14.07 3.11 0.23
C LEU A 170 -15.00 4.31 0.46
N THR A 171 -16.21 4.07 1.00
CA THR A 171 -17.18 5.15 1.26
C THR A 171 -16.62 6.18 2.23
N TYR A 172 -15.98 5.73 3.33
CA TYR A 172 -15.41 6.65 4.33
C TYR A 172 -14.21 7.42 3.80
N LEU A 173 -13.37 6.77 2.97
CA LEU A 173 -12.27 7.42 2.28
C LEU A 173 -12.79 8.47 1.29
N SER A 174 -13.87 8.18 0.54
CA SER A 174 -14.46 9.11 -0.42
C SER A 174 -15.01 10.36 0.29
N ILE A 175 -15.69 10.20 1.43
CA ILE A 175 -16.19 11.30 2.24
C ILE A 175 -15.02 12.17 2.75
N ALA A 176 -14.01 11.52 3.33
CA ALA A 176 -12.83 12.22 3.87
C ALA A 176 -12.03 12.92 2.78
N GLY A 177 -11.91 12.31 1.60
CA GLY A 177 -11.19 12.91 0.48
C GLY A 177 -11.94 14.10 -0.14
N ALA A 178 -13.27 14.02 -0.28
CA ALA A 178 -14.05 15.18 -0.70
C ALA A 178 -13.91 16.33 0.31
N LEU A 179 -13.95 16.03 1.61
CA LEU A 179 -13.71 17.01 2.66
C LEU A 179 -12.29 17.59 2.58
N ASN A 180 -11.27 16.76 2.34
CA ASN A 180 -9.88 17.21 2.17
C ASN A 180 -9.76 18.25 1.06
N ILE A 181 -10.37 18.03 -0.12
CA ILE A 181 -10.34 18.99 -1.24
C ILE A 181 -10.97 20.31 -0.83
N VAL A 182 -12.15 20.28 -0.20
CA VAL A 182 -12.84 21.50 0.26
C VAL A 182 -12.01 22.23 1.29
N LEU A 183 -11.43 21.53 2.27
CA LEU A 183 -10.58 22.13 3.31
C LEU A 183 -9.27 22.69 2.74
N ASN A 184 -8.66 22.03 1.75
CA ASN A 184 -7.49 22.55 1.05
C ASN A 184 -7.77 23.91 0.44
N LEU A 185 -8.85 24.02 -0.33
CA LEU A 185 -9.25 25.29 -0.94
C LEU A 185 -9.56 26.35 0.12
N PHE A 186 -10.26 25.98 1.18
CA PHE A 186 -10.58 26.90 2.27
C PHE A 186 -9.33 27.40 3.01
N PHE A 187 -8.46 26.50 3.47
CA PHE A 187 -7.28 26.90 4.24
C PHE A 187 -6.22 27.61 3.39
N VAL A 188 -6.04 27.23 2.14
CA VAL A 188 -5.04 27.87 1.28
C VAL A 188 -5.55 29.19 0.71
N ILE A 189 -6.79 29.26 0.21
CA ILE A 189 -7.30 30.44 -0.48
C ILE A 189 -7.88 31.46 0.51
N VAL A 190 -8.73 31.01 1.44
CA VAL A 190 -9.44 31.92 2.36
C VAL A 190 -8.58 32.25 3.59
N CYS A 191 -8.02 31.22 4.24
CA CYS A 191 -7.20 31.42 5.45
C CYS A 191 -5.75 31.80 5.16
N LYS A 192 -5.27 31.63 3.91
CA LYS A 192 -3.89 31.90 3.46
C LYS A 192 -2.82 31.19 4.32
N LEU A 193 -3.10 29.95 4.69
CA LEU A 193 -2.20 29.14 5.53
C LEU A 193 -1.13 28.39 4.71
N ASP A 194 -1.09 28.57 3.41
CA ASP A 194 -0.12 27.97 2.48
C ASP A 194 0.12 26.47 2.75
N VAL A 195 1.37 26.10 3.01
CA VAL A 195 1.81 24.72 3.29
C VAL A 195 1.10 24.13 4.51
N ALA A 196 0.92 24.90 5.58
CA ALA A 196 0.27 24.44 6.80
C ALA A 196 -1.22 24.12 6.56
N GLY A 197 -1.86 24.88 5.67
CA GLY A 197 -3.27 24.71 5.32
C GLY A 197 -3.54 23.34 4.69
N VAL A 198 -2.70 22.91 3.76
CA VAL A 198 -2.83 21.58 3.11
C VAL A 198 -2.54 20.44 4.09
N ALA A 199 -1.51 20.57 4.91
CA ALA A 199 -1.22 19.56 5.93
C ALA A 199 -2.36 19.45 6.96
N LEU A 200 -2.96 20.57 7.36
CA LEU A 200 -4.10 20.60 8.28
C LEU A 200 -5.34 19.98 7.66
N ALA A 201 -5.63 20.27 6.39
CA ALA A 201 -6.75 19.66 5.66
C ALA A 201 -6.60 18.13 5.60
N SER A 202 -5.40 17.64 5.28
CA SER A 202 -5.10 16.20 5.26
C SER A 202 -5.22 15.56 6.65
N THR A 203 -4.75 16.24 7.70
CA THR A 203 -4.88 15.78 9.09
C THR A 203 -6.34 15.66 9.52
N ILE A 204 -7.17 16.68 9.23
CA ILE A 204 -8.60 16.66 9.54
C ILE A 204 -9.31 15.55 8.77
N ALA A 205 -9.02 15.40 7.47
CA ALA A 205 -9.60 14.34 6.66
C ALA A 205 -9.25 12.94 7.19
N GLN A 206 -8.00 12.73 7.64
CA GLN A 206 -7.57 11.49 8.30
C GLN A 206 -8.35 11.25 9.61
N CYS A 207 -8.55 12.27 10.43
CA CYS A 207 -9.35 12.16 11.65
C CYS A 207 -10.82 11.80 11.35
N VAL A 208 -11.41 12.40 10.32
CA VAL A 208 -12.78 12.09 9.91
C VAL A 208 -12.89 10.66 9.40
N SER A 209 -12.00 10.22 8.53
CA SER A 209 -12.01 8.83 8.03
C SER A 209 -11.83 7.81 9.16
N ALA A 210 -10.93 8.09 10.11
CA ALA A 210 -10.72 7.26 11.30
C ALA A 210 -11.98 7.21 12.19
N GLY A 211 -12.59 8.36 12.45
CA GLY A 211 -13.83 8.45 13.22
C GLY A 211 -14.97 7.66 12.59
N LEU A 212 -15.17 7.80 11.27
CA LEU A 212 -16.20 7.08 10.52
C LEU A 212 -15.99 5.57 10.56
N ILE A 213 -14.76 5.09 10.32
CA ILE A 213 -14.48 3.65 10.29
C ILE A 213 -14.57 3.02 11.68
N LEU A 214 -14.12 3.71 12.73
CA LEU A 214 -14.27 3.26 14.12
C LEU A 214 -15.73 3.22 14.52
N HIS A 215 -16.49 4.29 14.21
CA HIS A 215 -17.95 4.31 14.45
C HIS A 215 -18.65 3.15 13.75
N ALA A 216 -18.28 2.86 12.49
CA ALA A 216 -18.82 1.72 11.78
C ALA A 216 -18.53 0.39 12.48
N LEU A 217 -17.30 0.20 13.00
CA LEU A 217 -16.93 -1.01 13.74
C LEU A 217 -17.71 -1.16 15.05
N THR A 218 -18.05 -0.06 15.74
CA THR A 218 -18.89 -0.15 16.97
C THR A 218 -20.35 -0.50 16.68
N LYS A 219 -20.85 -0.22 15.48
CA LYS A 219 -22.24 -0.55 15.06
C LYS A 219 -22.41 -1.96 14.50
N VAL A 220 -21.31 -2.67 14.29
CA VAL A 220 -21.35 -4.07 13.84
C VAL A 220 -21.96 -4.97 14.93
N ARG A 221 -22.75 -5.96 14.49
CA ARG A 221 -23.34 -6.99 15.36
C ARG A 221 -22.74 -8.37 15.06
N ASP A 222 -21.42 -8.45 14.94
CA ASP A 222 -20.67 -9.67 14.64
C ASP A 222 -19.41 -9.74 15.52
N CYS A 223 -18.68 -10.84 15.48
CA CYS A 223 -17.51 -11.09 16.32
C CYS A 223 -16.33 -10.11 16.11
N TYR A 224 -16.31 -9.39 14.99
CA TYR A 224 -15.32 -8.33 14.71
C TYR A 224 -15.77 -6.93 15.16
N ALA A 225 -16.90 -6.82 15.86
CA ALA A 225 -17.37 -5.57 16.45
C ALA A 225 -16.35 -5.00 17.42
N LEU A 226 -16.16 -3.69 17.37
CA LEU A 226 -15.33 -2.96 18.32
C LEU A 226 -16.18 -2.57 19.55
N ASP A 227 -15.79 -3.08 20.71
CA ASP A 227 -16.41 -2.76 21.99
C ASP A 227 -15.35 -2.10 22.90
N PHE A 228 -15.49 -0.82 23.17
CA PHE A 228 -14.53 -0.08 24.00
C PHE A 228 -14.39 -0.62 25.43
N HIS A 229 -15.41 -1.32 25.94
CA HIS A 229 -15.35 -1.96 27.27
C HIS A 229 -14.53 -3.26 27.27
N LYS A 230 -14.28 -3.85 26.10
CA LYS A 230 -13.52 -5.08 25.94
C LYS A 230 -12.09 -4.85 25.46
N ILE A 231 -11.64 -3.59 25.37
CA ILE A 231 -10.28 -3.28 24.96
C ILE A 231 -9.31 -3.86 25.98
N LYS A 232 -8.58 -4.87 25.53
CA LYS A 232 -7.52 -5.51 26.30
C LYS A 232 -6.40 -5.92 25.35
N LEU A 233 -5.16 -5.66 25.76
CA LEU A 233 -3.99 -6.11 25.04
C LEU A 233 -3.75 -7.60 25.35
N ASP A 234 -3.95 -8.45 24.34
CA ASP A 234 -3.59 -9.87 24.41
C ASP A 234 -2.18 -10.06 23.86
N ILE A 235 -1.21 -10.30 24.77
CA ILE A 235 0.22 -10.36 24.40
C ILE A 235 0.51 -11.38 23.30
N PRO A 236 -0.02 -12.64 23.33
CA PRO A 236 0.21 -13.60 22.28
C PRO A 236 -0.31 -13.13 20.92
N THR A 237 -1.50 -12.54 20.89
CA THR A 237 -2.11 -11.98 19.66
C THR A 237 -1.32 -10.77 19.15
N THR A 238 -0.94 -9.87 20.04
CA THR A 238 -0.10 -8.71 19.72
C THR A 238 1.23 -9.14 19.10
N LYS A 239 1.92 -10.13 19.68
CA LYS A 239 3.14 -10.68 19.10
C LYS A 239 2.93 -11.22 17.67
N ARG A 240 1.81 -11.90 17.42
CA ARG A 240 1.47 -12.40 16.06
C ARG A 240 1.21 -11.25 15.08
N ILE A 241 0.47 -10.21 15.49
CA ILE A 241 0.23 -9.01 14.66
C ILE A 241 1.57 -8.37 14.29
N LEU A 242 2.46 -8.16 15.26
CA LEU A 242 3.75 -7.53 15.02
C LEU A 242 4.66 -8.40 14.12
N LEU A 243 4.70 -9.71 14.35
CA LEU A 243 5.49 -10.64 13.53
C LEU A 243 5.01 -10.69 12.06
N LEU A 244 3.72 -10.45 11.80
CA LEU A 244 3.18 -10.39 10.45
C LEU A 244 3.29 -8.99 9.84
N GLY A 245 3.05 -7.95 10.64
CA GLY A 245 2.94 -6.58 10.16
C GLY A 245 4.27 -5.83 10.05
N ILE A 246 5.17 -5.96 11.03
CA ILE A 246 6.44 -5.22 11.03
C ILE A 246 7.29 -5.55 9.80
N PRO A 247 7.52 -6.84 9.42
CA PRO A 247 8.29 -7.12 8.22
C PRO A 247 7.67 -6.52 6.95
N ALA A 248 6.34 -6.55 6.83
CA ALA A 248 5.64 -5.96 5.70
C ALA A 248 5.77 -4.41 5.67
N GLY A 249 5.70 -3.76 6.83
CA GLY A 249 5.95 -2.32 6.97
C GLY A 249 7.39 -1.94 6.61
N PHE A 250 8.35 -2.69 7.10
CA PHE A 250 9.77 -2.52 6.76
C PHE A 250 10.02 -2.68 5.26
N GLN A 251 9.41 -3.66 4.62
CA GLN A 251 9.52 -3.86 3.18
C GLN A 251 9.11 -2.60 2.41
N ASN A 252 7.96 -2.00 2.74
CA ASN A 252 7.49 -0.79 2.08
C ASN A 252 8.45 0.40 2.30
N ALA A 253 9.00 0.53 3.51
CA ALA A 253 10.00 1.55 3.83
C ALA A 253 11.29 1.38 3.03
N VAL A 254 11.80 0.15 2.93
CA VAL A 254 13.03 -0.17 2.15
C VAL A 254 12.81 0.06 0.66
N PHE A 255 11.61 -0.22 0.13
CA PHE A 255 11.27 0.13 -1.26
C PHE A 255 11.32 1.64 -1.51
N ALA A 256 10.79 2.45 -0.59
CA ALA A 256 10.85 3.90 -0.71
C ALA A 256 12.31 4.40 -0.76
N ILE A 257 13.18 3.83 0.07
CA ILE A 257 14.62 4.16 0.07
C ILE A 257 15.29 3.69 -1.24
N ALA A 258 15.02 2.47 -1.70
CA ALA A 258 15.60 1.96 -2.95
C ALA A 258 15.23 2.83 -4.16
N ASN A 259 14.02 3.37 -4.18
CA ASN A 259 13.57 4.27 -5.25
C ASN A 259 14.34 5.60 -5.27
N LEU A 260 14.91 6.07 -4.16
CA LEU A 260 15.79 7.25 -4.15
C LEU A 260 17.08 7.02 -4.95
N PHE A 261 17.66 5.83 -4.85
CA PHE A 261 18.87 5.50 -5.65
C PHE A 261 18.55 5.43 -7.16
N ILE A 262 17.36 4.92 -7.51
CA ILE A 262 16.92 4.92 -8.91
C ILE A 262 16.68 6.35 -9.40
N GLN A 263 16.06 7.20 -8.57
CA GLN A 263 15.86 8.61 -8.90
C GLN A 263 17.18 9.35 -9.08
N ALA A 264 18.21 9.04 -8.27
CA ALA A 264 19.55 9.59 -8.48
C ALA A 264 20.13 9.18 -9.85
N GLY A 265 19.89 7.94 -10.29
CA GLY A 265 20.23 7.49 -11.65
C GLY A 265 19.48 8.26 -12.74
N VAL A 266 18.18 8.53 -12.55
CA VAL A 266 17.40 9.37 -13.49
C VAL A 266 17.96 10.79 -13.55
N ASN A 267 18.30 11.37 -12.41
CA ASN A 267 18.83 12.74 -12.31
C ASN A 267 20.23 12.91 -12.92
N SER A 268 20.91 11.83 -13.25
CA SER A 268 22.19 11.88 -13.99
C SER A 268 22.03 12.16 -15.49
N PHE A 269 20.82 12.09 -16.02
CA PHE A 269 20.49 12.47 -17.39
C PHE A 269 20.17 13.97 -17.49
N ASP A 270 19.96 14.44 -18.72
CA ASP A 270 19.55 15.82 -18.99
C ASP A 270 18.16 16.15 -18.42
N SER A 271 17.85 17.43 -18.34
CA SER A 271 16.60 17.93 -17.76
C SER A 271 15.36 17.47 -18.54
N LEU A 272 15.46 17.26 -19.85
CA LEU A 272 14.37 16.78 -20.70
C LEU A 272 14.01 15.34 -20.33
N MET A 273 15.03 14.50 -20.10
CA MET A 273 14.82 13.12 -19.67
C MET A 273 14.23 13.03 -18.27
N VAL A 274 14.68 13.87 -17.34
CA VAL A 274 14.11 13.94 -15.98
C VAL A 274 12.64 14.34 -16.02
N LYS A 275 12.27 15.35 -16.83
CA LYS A 275 10.86 15.78 -17.01
C LYS A 275 10.01 14.65 -17.62
N GLY A 276 10.49 14.01 -18.69
CA GLY A 276 9.81 12.90 -19.35
C GLY A 276 9.61 11.70 -18.41
N ASN A 277 10.65 11.35 -17.63
CA ASN A 277 10.56 10.30 -16.61
C ASN A 277 9.52 10.64 -15.55
N SER A 278 9.47 11.87 -15.06
CA SER A 278 8.51 12.29 -14.03
C SER A 278 7.07 12.19 -14.53
N ALA A 279 6.82 12.58 -15.79
CA ALA A 279 5.51 12.41 -16.40
C ALA A 279 5.12 10.94 -16.53
N ALA A 280 6.04 10.10 -17.02
CA ALA A 280 5.80 8.67 -17.20
C ALA A 280 5.66 7.90 -15.87
N ALA A 281 6.30 8.34 -14.78
CA ALA A 281 6.19 7.72 -13.46
C ALA A 281 4.77 7.77 -12.87
N ASN A 282 3.93 8.73 -13.31
CA ASN A 282 2.53 8.74 -12.90
C ASN A 282 1.75 7.53 -13.42
N ALA A 283 2.14 6.99 -14.59
CA ALA A 283 1.55 5.76 -15.11
C ALA A 283 1.86 4.55 -14.23
N ASP A 284 3.09 4.48 -13.70
CA ASP A 284 3.48 3.41 -12.79
C ASP A 284 2.58 3.36 -11.57
N ALA A 285 2.35 4.50 -10.89
CA ALA A 285 1.50 4.59 -9.72
C ALA A 285 0.08 4.10 -10.01
N LEU A 286 -0.52 4.56 -11.11
CA LEU A 286 -1.87 4.15 -11.51
C LEU A 286 -1.98 2.64 -11.76
N ILE A 287 -1.03 2.06 -12.46
CA ILE A 287 -1.05 0.63 -12.79
C ILE A 287 -0.80 -0.21 -11.55
N TYR A 288 0.23 0.15 -10.75
CA TYR A 288 0.56 -0.59 -9.53
C TYR A 288 -0.56 -0.57 -8.52
N ASP A 289 -1.17 0.59 -8.26
CA ASP A 289 -2.24 0.71 -7.27
C ASP A 289 -3.53 0.00 -7.72
N ALA A 290 -3.79 -0.05 -9.03
CA ALA A 290 -4.88 -0.85 -9.56
C ALA A 290 -4.60 -2.37 -9.40
N MET A 291 -3.37 -2.82 -9.68
CA MET A 291 -2.97 -4.22 -9.50
C MET A 291 -2.93 -4.61 -8.02
N ALA A 292 -2.56 -3.68 -7.14
CA ALA A 292 -2.45 -3.89 -5.69
C ALA A 292 -3.75 -4.41 -5.06
N ALA A 293 -4.88 -3.99 -5.58
CA ALA A 293 -6.19 -4.43 -5.11
C ALA A 293 -6.37 -5.97 -5.20
N PHE A 294 -5.85 -6.59 -6.26
CA PHE A 294 -5.97 -8.03 -6.45
C PHE A 294 -5.06 -8.82 -5.52
N TYR A 295 -3.83 -8.39 -5.28
CA TYR A 295 -2.97 -9.10 -4.34
C TYR A 295 -3.35 -8.84 -2.88
N MET A 296 -3.91 -7.68 -2.54
CA MET A 296 -4.51 -7.46 -1.22
C MET A 296 -5.70 -8.39 -0.98
N ALA A 297 -6.61 -8.51 -1.96
CA ALA A 297 -7.70 -9.47 -1.91
C ALA A 297 -7.18 -10.92 -1.83
N CYS A 298 -6.12 -11.26 -2.57
CA CYS A 298 -5.49 -12.58 -2.52
C CYS A 298 -5.12 -12.97 -1.10
N ALA A 299 -4.42 -12.10 -0.36
CA ALA A 299 -4.01 -12.35 1.02
C ALA A 299 -5.23 -12.64 1.93
N SER A 300 -6.29 -11.84 1.82
CA SER A 300 -7.52 -12.00 2.61
C SER A 300 -8.25 -13.32 2.30
N PHE A 301 -8.45 -13.61 0.99
CA PHE A 301 -9.11 -14.86 0.57
C PHE A 301 -8.33 -16.10 0.97
N MET A 302 -7.01 -16.09 0.76
CA MET A 302 -6.16 -17.21 1.15
C MET A 302 -6.18 -17.42 2.65
N SER A 303 -6.08 -16.35 3.44
CA SER A 303 -6.06 -16.44 4.89
C SER A 303 -7.38 -16.95 5.46
N GLN A 304 -8.53 -16.47 4.94
CA GLN A 304 -9.85 -16.98 5.36
C GLN A 304 -10.03 -18.46 4.98
N ASN A 305 -9.71 -18.84 3.74
CA ASN A 305 -9.87 -20.21 3.30
C ASN A 305 -8.88 -21.16 3.98
N TYR A 306 -7.68 -20.69 4.32
CA TYR A 306 -6.72 -21.43 5.11
C TYR A 306 -7.22 -21.68 6.54
N GLY A 307 -7.79 -20.62 7.19
CA GLY A 307 -8.44 -20.76 8.48
C GLY A 307 -9.63 -21.71 8.48
N ALA A 308 -10.36 -21.77 7.37
CA ALA A 308 -11.50 -22.70 7.18
C ALA A 308 -11.08 -24.12 6.77
N GLY A 309 -9.79 -24.42 6.64
CA GLY A 309 -9.30 -25.74 6.19
C GLY A 309 -9.55 -26.03 4.69
N LYS A 310 -9.99 -25.04 3.89
CA LYS A 310 -10.38 -25.24 2.48
C LYS A 310 -9.19 -25.06 1.53
N LEU A 311 -8.24 -26.01 1.54
CA LEU A 311 -6.97 -25.94 0.81
C LEU A 311 -7.13 -25.75 -0.70
N ASP A 312 -8.13 -26.38 -1.34
CA ASP A 312 -8.40 -26.19 -2.77
C ASP A 312 -8.76 -24.74 -3.09
N ARG A 313 -9.53 -24.09 -2.21
CA ARG A 313 -9.87 -22.68 -2.38
C ARG A 313 -8.68 -21.76 -2.11
N VAL A 314 -7.79 -22.12 -1.19
CA VAL A 314 -6.52 -21.41 -0.97
C VAL A 314 -5.72 -21.36 -2.26
N LYS A 315 -5.49 -22.53 -2.89
CA LYS A 315 -4.76 -22.62 -4.17
C LYS A 315 -5.44 -21.86 -5.30
N LYS A 316 -6.76 -22.04 -5.46
CA LYS A 316 -7.56 -21.34 -6.49
C LYS A 316 -7.56 -19.83 -6.28
N SER A 317 -7.60 -19.33 -5.04
CA SER A 317 -7.53 -17.89 -4.73
C SER A 317 -6.25 -17.25 -5.27
N TYR A 318 -5.11 -17.93 -5.08
CA TYR A 318 -3.83 -17.46 -5.62
C TYR A 318 -3.85 -17.34 -7.15
N PHE A 319 -4.23 -18.40 -7.86
CA PHE A 319 -4.21 -18.40 -9.31
C PHE A 319 -5.21 -17.40 -9.93
N ILE A 320 -6.39 -17.26 -9.33
CA ILE A 320 -7.40 -16.31 -9.81
C ILE A 320 -6.92 -14.87 -9.59
N ALA A 321 -6.40 -14.54 -8.41
CA ALA A 321 -5.89 -13.21 -8.12
C ALA A 321 -4.67 -12.88 -9.00
N LEU A 322 -3.78 -13.84 -9.22
CA LEU A 322 -2.64 -13.72 -10.13
C LEU A 322 -3.12 -13.46 -11.58
N ALA A 323 -4.11 -14.22 -12.07
CA ALA A 323 -4.64 -14.04 -13.42
C ALA A 323 -5.28 -12.66 -13.61
N TYR A 324 -6.02 -12.17 -12.61
CA TYR A 324 -6.61 -10.83 -12.66
C TYR A 324 -5.54 -9.72 -12.60
N SER A 325 -4.57 -9.82 -11.70
CA SER A 325 -3.47 -8.86 -11.58
C SER A 325 -2.61 -8.83 -12.84
N PHE A 326 -2.24 -10.01 -13.36
CA PHE A 326 -1.50 -10.15 -14.61
C PHE A 326 -2.28 -9.57 -15.80
N GLY A 327 -3.56 -9.94 -15.94
CA GLY A 327 -4.42 -9.47 -17.01
C GLY A 327 -4.59 -7.95 -16.99
N LEU A 328 -4.79 -7.37 -15.78
CA LEU A 328 -4.89 -5.93 -15.64
C LEU A 328 -3.56 -5.23 -15.98
N GLY A 329 -2.44 -5.74 -15.49
CA GLY A 329 -1.10 -5.24 -15.81
C GLY A 329 -0.80 -5.30 -17.31
N ALA A 330 -1.18 -6.40 -17.98
CA ALA A 330 -1.02 -6.56 -19.42
C ALA A 330 -1.91 -5.60 -20.23
N VAL A 331 -3.17 -5.42 -19.83
CA VAL A 331 -4.10 -4.50 -20.50
C VAL A 331 -3.68 -3.04 -20.31
N LEU A 332 -3.40 -2.62 -19.08
CA LEU A 332 -3.00 -1.22 -18.82
C LEU A 332 -1.60 -0.92 -19.36
N GLY A 333 -0.65 -1.82 -19.18
CA GLY A 333 0.70 -1.68 -19.72
C GLY A 333 0.73 -1.71 -21.25
N GLY A 334 -0.01 -2.64 -21.87
CA GLY A 334 -0.21 -2.66 -23.32
C GLY A 334 -0.94 -1.41 -23.85
N GLY A 335 -1.93 -0.92 -23.12
CA GLY A 335 -2.59 0.35 -23.42
C GLY A 335 -1.62 1.53 -23.40
N LEU A 336 -0.68 1.57 -22.44
CA LEU A 336 0.37 2.60 -22.42
C LEU A 336 1.35 2.49 -23.59
N LEU A 337 1.66 1.27 -24.07
CA LEU A 337 2.51 1.11 -25.26
C LEU A 337 1.85 1.68 -26.51
N VAL A 338 0.51 1.58 -26.62
CA VAL A 338 -0.24 2.08 -27.77
C VAL A 338 -0.59 3.56 -27.61
N PHE A 339 -1.08 3.97 -26.43
CA PHE A 339 -1.62 5.30 -26.17
C PHE A 339 -0.73 6.15 -25.27
N GLY A 340 0.55 5.78 -25.07
CA GLY A 340 1.47 6.46 -24.14
C GLY A 340 1.68 7.93 -24.46
N ARG A 341 1.72 8.33 -25.73
CA ARG A 341 1.82 9.74 -26.13
C ARG A 341 0.59 10.54 -25.68
N GLN A 342 -0.60 9.99 -25.86
CA GLN A 342 -1.86 10.61 -25.40
C GLN A 342 -1.94 10.67 -23.89
N PHE A 343 -1.41 9.66 -23.18
CA PHE A 343 -1.30 9.66 -21.72
C PHE A 343 -0.33 10.75 -21.21
N LEU A 344 0.77 10.99 -21.91
CA LEU A 344 1.76 11.99 -21.52
C LEU A 344 1.36 13.42 -21.89
N ALA A 345 0.53 13.63 -22.90
CA ALA A 345 0.11 14.94 -23.40
C ALA A 345 -0.49 15.89 -22.34
N PRO A 346 -1.29 15.43 -21.36
CA PRO A 346 -1.78 16.29 -20.26
C PRO A 346 -0.68 16.83 -19.34
N PHE A 347 0.48 16.16 -19.26
CA PHE A 347 1.58 16.56 -18.38
C PHE A 347 2.57 17.52 -19.04
N THR A 348 2.65 17.52 -20.38
CA THR A 348 3.56 18.39 -21.13
C THR A 348 3.11 18.56 -22.59
N THR A 349 3.29 19.75 -23.11
CA THR A 349 3.04 20.07 -24.52
C THR A 349 4.29 19.91 -25.40
N GLU A 350 5.47 19.74 -24.77
CA GLU A 350 6.74 19.61 -25.47
C GLU A 350 6.92 18.18 -26.03
N SER A 351 6.91 18.03 -27.35
CA SER A 351 7.07 16.71 -27.99
C SER A 351 8.35 15.98 -27.61
N VAL A 352 9.44 16.70 -27.37
CA VAL A 352 10.73 16.14 -26.96
C VAL A 352 10.65 15.52 -25.56
N VAL A 353 9.89 16.13 -24.63
CA VAL A 353 9.65 15.60 -23.28
C VAL A 353 8.74 14.37 -23.36
N ILE A 354 7.74 14.37 -24.24
CA ILE A 354 6.90 13.19 -24.51
C ILE A 354 7.76 12.04 -25.02
N ASP A 355 8.67 12.29 -25.96
CA ASP A 355 9.57 11.25 -26.50
C ASP A 355 10.50 10.68 -25.44
N ALA A 356 10.99 11.53 -24.53
CA ALA A 356 11.79 11.10 -23.38
C ALA A 356 10.97 10.20 -22.43
N GLY A 357 9.72 10.56 -22.13
CA GLY A 357 8.81 9.74 -21.32
C GLY A 357 8.47 8.41 -21.98
N MET A 358 8.30 8.39 -23.31
CA MET A 358 8.05 7.17 -24.08
C MET A 358 9.18 6.15 -23.95
N LYS A 359 10.44 6.57 -23.82
CA LYS A 359 11.57 5.65 -23.62
C LYS A 359 11.41 4.80 -22.35
N ARG A 360 10.86 5.37 -21.27
CA ARG A 360 10.51 4.63 -20.07
C ARG A 360 9.31 3.72 -20.31
N ILE A 361 8.24 4.25 -20.90
CA ILE A 361 7.01 3.48 -21.14
C ILE A 361 7.28 2.25 -22.02
N LEU A 362 8.16 2.36 -23.02
CA LEU A 362 8.54 1.23 -23.89
C LEU A 362 9.23 0.09 -23.14
N VAL A 363 9.98 0.39 -22.08
CA VAL A 363 10.62 -0.64 -21.24
C VAL A 363 9.63 -1.17 -20.20
N MET A 364 8.84 -0.28 -19.58
CA MET A 364 7.98 -0.65 -18.44
C MET A 364 6.65 -1.26 -18.87
N GLY A 365 6.07 -0.81 -19.99
CA GLY A 365 4.70 -1.14 -20.39
C GLY A 365 4.42 -2.65 -20.52
N TRP A 366 5.35 -3.41 -21.10
CA TRP A 366 5.22 -4.87 -21.17
C TRP A 366 5.61 -5.58 -19.86
N ALA A 367 6.37 -4.91 -19.01
CA ALA A 367 6.96 -5.52 -17.83
C ALA A 367 6.02 -5.51 -16.62
N TYR A 368 4.99 -4.64 -16.57
CA TYR A 368 4.06 -4.58 -15.43
C TYR A 368 3.41 -5.92 -15.11
N CYS A 369 3.05 -6.71 -16.12
CA CYS A 369 2.47 -8.03 -15.89
C CYS A 369 3.43 -9.01 -15.17
N ILE A 370 4.76 -8.83 -15.29
CA ILE A 370 5.74 -9.64 -14.57
C ILE A 370 5.67 -9.36 -13.08
N SER A 371 5.45 -8.10 -12.66
CA SER A 371 5.34 -7.76 -11.25
C SER A 371 4.19 -8.48 -10.56
N ALA A 372 3.12 -8.85 -11.29
CA ALA A 372 2.01 -9.60 -10.73
C ALA A 372 2.45 -10.93 -10.11
N PHE A 373 3.43 -11.62 -10.72
CA PHE A 373 3.96 -12.87 -10.18
C PHE A 373 4.68 -12.65 -8.85
N MET A 374 5.42 -11.58 -8.73
CA MET A 374 6.09 -11.20 -7.49
C MET A 374 5.07 -10.83 -6.41
N ASP A 375 4.23 -9.83 -6.66
CA ASP A 375 3.36 -9.23 -5.66
C ASP A 375 2.24 -10.17 -5.19
N CYS A 376 1.60 -10.91 -6.11
CA CYS A 376 0.59 -11.91 -5.74
C CYS A 376 1.21 -13.08 -4.96
N THR A 377 2.45 -13.48 -5.25
CA THR A 377 3.11 -14.57 -4.52
C THR A 377 3.53 -14.14 -3.12
N ILE A 378 4.01 -12.90 -2.95
CA ILE A 378 4.26 -12.29 -1.64
C ILE A 378 2.96 -12.27 -0.81
N ALA A 379 1.87 -11.77 -1.40
CA ALA A 379 0.56 -11.70 -0.76
C ALA A 379 0.02 -13.08 -0.39
N ALA A 380 0.21 -14.07 -1.26
CA ALA A 380 -0.15 -15.47 -1.01
C ALA A 380 0.61 -16.06 0.19
N SER A 381 1.92 -15.85 0.24
CA SER A 381 2.77 -16.29 1.36
C SER A 381 2.34 -15.63 2.67
N ARG A 382 2.02 -14.33 2.65
CA ARG A 382 1.46 -13.60 3.79
C ARG A 382 0.10 -14.16 4.21
N GLY A 383 -0.78 -14.48 3.28
CA GLY A 383 -2.08 -15.12 3.52
C GLY A 383 -1.95 -16.46 4.25
N LEU A 384 -0.85 -17.20 4.02
CA LEU A 384 -0.49 -18.38 4.80
C LEU A 384 0.16 -18.07 6.16
N GLY A 385 0.32 -16.79 6.52
CA GLY A 385 0.96 -16.33 7.75
C GLY A 385 2.49 -16.38 7.71
N ARG A 386 3.08 -16.33 6.53
CA ARG A 386 4.53 -16.30 6.31
C ARG A 386 4.94 -14.94 5.77
N THR A 387 5.43 -14.05 6.61
CA THR A 387 5.79 -12.68 6.20
C THR A 387 7.30 -12.47 6.11
N ILE A 388 8.07 -13.04 7.04
CA ILE A 388 9.52 -12.81 7.12
C ILE A 388 10.24 -13.28 5.85
N GLY A 389 9.98 -14.52 5.41
CA GLY A 389 10.64 -15.08 4.22
C GLY A 389 10.43 -14.24 2.96
N PRO A 390 9.19 -13.95 2.56
CA PRO A 390 8.90 -13.07 1.43
C PRO A 390 9.54 -11.67 1.58
N THR A 391 9.50 -11.09 2.77
CA THR A 391 10.11 -9.79 3.01
C THR A 391 11.61 -9.80 2.76
N VAL A 392 12.33 -10.81 3.24
CA VAL A 392 13.78 -10.94 3.01
C VAL A 392 14.08 -11.15 1.52
N ILE A 393 13.32 -12.01 0.84
CA ILE A 393 13.49 -12.27 -0.60
C ILE A 393 13.29 -10.98 -1.41
N VAL A 394 12.25 -10.21 -1.11
CA VAL A 394 11.99 -8.94 -1.80
C VAL A 394 13.07 -7.89 -1.51
N ILE A 395 13.50 -7.74 -0.27
CA ILE A 395 14.56 -6.79 0.09
C ILE A 395 15.83 -7.14 -0.70
N LEU A 396 16.23 -8.39 -0.74
CA LEU A 396 17.44 -8.82 -1.47
C LEU A 396 17.22 -8.75 -2.99
N GLY A 397 16.16 -9.33 -3.51
CA GLY A 397 15.91 -9.49 -4.93
C GLY A 397 15.44 -8.22 -5.65
N SER A 398 14.78 -7.32 -4.94
CA SER A 398 14.33 -6.05 -5.52
C SER A 398 15.13 -4.86 -5.01
N CYS A 399 15.25 -4.65 -3.70
CA CYS A 399 15.88 -3.41 -3.21
C CYS A 399 17.40 -3.46 -3.35
N VAL A 400 18.07 -4.46 -2.78
CA VAL A 400 19.55 -4.58 -2.84
C VAL A 400 19.99 -4.77 -4.27
N PHE A 401 19.32 -5.64 -5.04
CA PHE A 401 19.61 -5.87 -6.45
C PHE A 401 19.51 -4.58 -7.28
N ARG A 402 18.48 -3.75 -7.08
CA ARG A 402 18.33 -2.48 -7.81
C ARG A 402 19.43 -1.49 -7.48
N VAL A 403 19.80 -1.37 -6.22
CA VAL A 403 20.93 -0.51 -5.81
C VAL A 403 22.22 -1.02 -6.45
N ALA A 404 22.51 -2.32 -6.37
CA ALA A 404 23.67 -2.91 -7.02
C ALA A 404 23.69 -2.68 -8.54
N TRP A 405 22.52 -2.82 -9.20
CA TRP A 405 22.37 -2.57 -10.64
C TRP A 405 22.72 -1.14 -11.02
N VAL A 406 22.29 -0.15 -10.24
CA VAL A 406 22.59 1.27 -10.50
C VAL A 406 24.11 1.52 -10.43
N TYR A 407 24.80 0.94 -9.45
CA TYR A 407 26.24 1.15 -9.28
C TYR A 407 27.13 0.23 -10.14
N THR A 408 26.56 -0.74 -10.82
CA THR A 408 27.31 -1.67 -11.69
C THR A 408 26.89 -1.53 -13.15
N ILE A 409 25.78 -2.13 -13.54
CA ILE A 409 25.33 -2.20 -14.94
C ILE A 409 24.99 -0.81 -15.46
N PHE A 410 24.18 -0.04 -14.73
CA PHE A 410 23.82 1.30 -15.16
C PHE A 410 25.06 2.22 -15.19
N ALA A 411 25.93 2.17 -14.19
CA ALA A 411 27.15 2.96 -14.14
C ALA A 411 28.08 2.66 -15.32
N HIS A 412 28.11 1.41 -15.83
CA HIS A 412 28.92 1.02 -16.97
C HIS A 412 28.33 1.46 -18.32
N PHE A 413 27.04 1.19 -18.55
CA PHE A 413 26.38 1.48 -19.83
C PHE A 413 25.82 2.90 -19.93
N HIS A 414 25.41 3.49 -18.85
CA HIS A 414 24.82 4.83 -18.70
C HIS A 414 23.78 5.18 -19.76
N THR A 415 22.86 4.25 -20.05
CA THR A 415 21.78 4.44 -21.02
C THR A 415 20.42 4.34 -20.34
N ILE A 416 19.40 4.96 -20.95
CA ILE A 416 18.02 4.91 -20.44
C ILE A 416 17.49 3.49 -20.36
N PRO A 417 17.63 2.63 -21.41
CA PRO A 417 17.23 1.23 -21.28
C PRO A 417 17.97 0.49 -20.18
N SER A 418 19.30 0.71 -20.00
CA SER A 418 20.06 0.05 -18.94
C SER A 418 19.59 0.44 -17.55
N LEU A 419 19.08 1.66 -17.36
CA LEU A 419 18.47 2.06 -16.08
C LEU A 419 17.13 1.35 -15.87
N TYR A 420 16.20 1.41 -16.83
CA TYR A 420 14.85 0.90 -16.59
C TYR A 420 14.72 -0.62 -16.65
N LEU A 421 15.63 -1.32 -17.33
CA LEU A 421 15.67 -2.81 -17.31
C LEU A 421 15.90 -3.39 -15.92
N LEU A 422 16.38 -2.60 -14.95
CA LEU A 422 16.46 -3.03 -13.56
C LEU A 422 15.09 -3.50 -12.99
N TYR A 423 13.97 -2.90 -13.45
CA TYR A 423 12.64 -3.26 -12.97
C TYR A 423 12.24 -4.66 -13.41
N PRO A 424 12.11 -4.97 -14.74
CA PRO A 424 11.72 -6.31 -15.17
C PRO A 424 12.71 -7.39 -14.70
N CYS A 425 14.00 -7.12 -14.66
CA CYS A 425 14.99 -8.08 -14.17
C CYS A 425 14.81 -8.37 -12.67
N SER A 426 14.65 -7.32 -11.84
CA SER A 426 14.43 -7.49 -10.40
C SER A 426 13.09 -8.19 -10.12
N TRP A 427 12.03 -7.87 -10.86
CA TRP A 427 10.74 -8.53 -10.71
C TRP A 427 10.78 -10.00 -11.08
N ALA A 428 11.41 -10.35 -12.20
CA ALA A 428 11.52 -11.73 -12.64
C ALA A 428 12.35 -12.58 -11.64
N LEU A 429 13.51 -12.03 -11.20
CA LEU A 429 14.37 -12.71 -10.22
C LEU A 429 13.65 -12.89 -8.89
N THR A 430 13.04 -11.82 -8.38
CA THR A 430 12.31 -11.88 -7.11
C THR A 430 11.10 -12.79 -7.21
N ALA A 431 10.33 -12.73 -8.31
CA ALA A 431 9.19 -13.62 -8.54
C ALA A 431 9.59 -15.11 -8.54
N ALA A 432 10.69 -15.45 -9.20
CA ALA A 432 11.18 -16.83 -9.21
C ALA A 432 11.51 -17.33 -7.79
N ALA A 433 12.21 -16.51 -6.99
CA ALA A 433 12.54 -16.86 -5.62
C ALA A 433 11.28 -16.91 -4.72
N GLU A 434 10.34 -15.98 -4.89
CA GLU A 434 9.07 -15.97 -4.15
C GLU A 434 8.19 -17.18 -4.48
N ILE A 435 8.10 -17.57 -5.75
CA ILE A 435 7.35 -18.76 -6.17
C ILE A 435 7.97 -20.03 -5.55
N ALA A 436 9.29 -20.15 -5.58
CA ALA A 436 9.99 -21.28 -4.94
C ALA A 436 9.70 -21.33 -3.44
N TYR A 437 9.80 -20.19 -2.75
CA TYR A 437 9.46 -20.08 -1.34
C TYR A 437 7.99 -20.38 -1.06
N PHE A 438 7.08 -19.87 -1.88
CA PHE A 438 5.64 -20.09 -1.71
C PHE A 438 5.27 -21.57 -1.85
N VAL A 439 5.84 -22.28 -2.83
CA VAL A 439 5.63 -23.75 -2.99
C VAL A 439 6.07 -24.48 -1.72
N PHE A 440 7.22 -24.13 -1.16
CA PHE A 440 7.69 -24.70 0.09
C PHE A 440 6.75 -24.38 1.26
N ALA A 441 6.40 -23.10 1.44
CA ALA A 441 5.51 -22.62 2.50
C ALA A 441 4.11 -23.24 2.41
N TYR A 442 3.58 -23.39 1.19
CA TYR A 442 2.28 -24.03 0.93
C TYR A 442 2.29 -25.50 1.33
N ARG A 443 3.30 -26.28 0.88
CA ARG A 443 3.44 -27.71 1.25
C ARG A 443 3.50 -27.89 2.76
N GLN A 444 4.29 -27.08 3.46
CA GLN A 444 4.40 -27.12 4.92
C GLN A 444 3.07 -26.74 5.61
N SER A 445 2.33 -25.80 5.04
CA SER A 445 1.02 -25.38 5.58
C SER A 445 -0.03 -26.47 5.41
N VAL A 446 -0.02 -27.19 4.29
CA VAL A 446 -0.89 -28.36 4.03
C VAL A 446 -0.61 -29.47 5.04
N GLN A 447 0.65 -29.82 5.24
CA GLN A 447 1.06 -30.87 6.19
C GLN A 447 0.59 -30.55 7.62
N ARG A 448 0.74 -29.29 8.05
CA ARG A 448 0.28 -28.87 9.39
C ARG A 448 -1.23 -29.01 9.57
N LEU A 449 -2.03 -28.64 8.58
CA LEU A 449 -3.48 -28.81 8.64
C LEU A 449 -3.89 -30.28 8.70
N GLN A 450 -3.28 -31.12 7.88
CA GLN A 450 -3.55 -32.57 7.87
C GLN A 450 -3.19 -33.22 9.20
N GLN A 451 -2.07 -32.84 9.83
CA GLN A 451 -1.67 -33.32 11.15
C GLN A 451 -2.67 -32.88 12.24
N HIS A 452 -3.14 -31.64 12.19
CA HIS A 452 -4.12 -31.12 13.13
C HIS A 452 -5.46 -31.85 13.01
N ASP A 453 -5.92 -32.11 11.77
CA ASP A 453 -7.16 -32.84 11.51
C ASP A 453 -7.06 -34.33 11.93
N ALA A 454 -5.89 -34.93 11.78
CA ALA A 454 -5.62 -36.30 12.24
C ALA A 454 -5.68 -36.40 13.76
N LEU A 455 -5.05 -35.43 14.47
CA LEU A 455 -5.08 -35.37 15.95
C LEU A 455 -6.48 -35.04 16.51
N ALA A 456 -7.30 -34.30 15.78
CA ALA A 456 -8.67 -33.98 16.18
C ALA A 456 -9.66 -35.15 16.00
N ARG A 457 -9.27 -36.18 15.26
CA ARG A 457 -10.06 -37.42 15.02
C ARG A 457 -9.69 -38.57 15.96
N LEU A 458 -8.58 -38.46 16.67
CA LEU A 458 -8.15 -39.37 17.77
C LEU A 458 -8.68 -38.86 19.11
#